data_7289e732ab331921f834d10264c663b9
#
_entry.id   7289e732ab331921f834d10264c663b9
#
_cell.length_a   1.000
_cell.length_b   1.000
_cell.length_c   1.000
_cell.angle_alpha   90.00
_cell.angle_beta   90.00
_cell.angle_gamma   90.00
#
_symmetry.space_group_name_H-M   'P 1'
#
loop_
_entity.id
_entity.type
_entity.pdbx_description
1 polymer ?
#
loop_
_entity_poly.entity_id
_entity_poly.type
_entity_poly.pdbx_seq_one_letter_code
_entity_poly.pdbx_strand_id
1 'polypeptide(L)'
;MRILRSEKPLKKRDEIEADESLVLVYQDEVHFQIQTTVTSGWYKKGSAPTVKSFPGRFKTSYSGFVIPESGVLFTAKPEMFNYSTTIDSIRSFINKHPVPDRKKYALVMDNAPWHKKTIRLVEQEALPEYEDIRNSVVFVKLPPYSPDLNPIEQVWRITRRENTHNVFFSSLSLLEETVDSAFGAWAVPNDQLRSLCTFK
;
A
#
# COMPACT_ATOMS: atom_id res chain seq x y z
N MET A 1 19.13 -23.41 3.40
CA MET A 1 19.04 -22.91 1.99
C MET A 1 17.94 -21.85 1.81
N ARG A 2 17.66 -21.02 2.82
CA ARG A 2 16.62 -19.98 2.85
C ARG A 2 17.17 -18.53 2.75
N ILE A 3 18.48 -18.36 2.86
CA ILE A 3 19.15 -17.05 3.01
C ILE A 3 19.47 -16.39 1.66
N LEU A 4 19.64 -17.15 0.58
CA LEU A 4 20.05 -16.60 -0.73
C LEU A 4 18.94 -15.92 -1.55
N ARG A 5 17.65 -16.00 -1.13
CA ARG A 5 16.55 -15.32 -1.82
C ARG A 5 16.33 -13.86 -1.39
N SER A 6 16.86 -13.46 -0.25
CA SER A 6 16.67 -12.10 0.32
C SER A 6 17.71 -11.07 -0.14
N GLU A 7 18.92 -11.51 -0.55
CA GLU A 7 20.01 -10.57 -0.87
C GLU A 7 19.80 -9.78 -2.16
N LYS A 8 19.26 -10.39 -3.23
CA LYS A 8 19.06 -9.71 -4.52
C LYS A 8 18.05 -8.57 -4.49
N PRO A 9 16.88 -8.72 -3.83
CA PRO A 9 15.90 -7.63 -3.72
C PRO A 9 16.38 -6.49 -2.84
N LEU A 10 17.08 -6.79 -1.74
CA LEU A 10 17.68 -5.78 -0.86
C LEU A 10 18.75 -4.97 -1.59
N LYS A 11 19.65 -5.63 -2.35
CA LYS A 11 20.64 -4.93 -3.17
C LYS A 11 20.00 -3.98 -4.18
N LYS A 12 18.91 -4.40 -4.85
CA LYS A 12 18.20 -3.54 -5.80
C LYS A 12 17.56 -2.34 -5.11
N ARG A 13 17.07 -2.51 -3.88
CA ARG A 13 16.58 -1.40 -3.06
C ARG A 13 17.71 -0.43 -2.71
N ASP A 14 18.84 -0.94 -2.21
CA ASP A 14 20.00 -0.13 -1.83
C ASP A 14 20.53 0.66 -3.05
N GLU A 15 20.52 0.05 -4.24
CA GLU A 15 20.86 0.70 -5.50
C GLU A 15 19.90 1.85 -5.84
N ILE A 16 18.57 1.66 -5.63
CA ILE A 16 17.56 2.69 -5.85
C ILE A 16 17.68 3.81 -4.82
N GLU A 17 17.90 3.47 -3.55
CA GLU A 17 18.09 4.46 -2.46
C GLU A 17 19.37 5.28 -2.64
N ALA A 18 20.39 4.74 -3.29
CA ALA A 18 21.62 5.43 -3.62
C ALA A 18 21.52 6.32 -4.89
N ASP A 19 20.47 6.15 -5.70
CA ASP A 19 20.25 6.94 -6.90
C ASP A 19 19.47 8.22 -6.57
N GLU A 20 20.18 9.35 -6.50
CA GLU A 20 19.60 10.66 -6.19
C GLU A 20 18.53 11.12 -7.19
N SER A 21 18.44 10.52 -8.37
CA SER A 21 17.40 10.79 -9.37
C SER A 21 16.09 10.07 -9.10
N LEU A 22 16.05 9.17 -8.11
CA LEU A 22 14.87 8.37 -7.78
C LEU A 22 14.34 8.69 -6.39
N VAL A 23 13.02 8.56 -6.24
CA VAL A 23 12.32 8.57 -4.95
C VAL A 23 11.59 7.24 -4.82
N LEU A 24 11.95 6.46 -3.82
CA LEU A 24 11.35 5.14 -3.59
C LEU A 24 9.89 5.28 -3.12
N VAL A 25 8.99 4.54 -3.76
CA VAL A 25 7.57 4.47 -3.40
C VAL A 25 7.12 3.01 -3.44
N TYR A 26 6.43 2.55 -2.42
CA TYR A 26 5.80 1.23 -2.40
C TYR A 26 4.30 1.35 -2.60
N GLN A 27 3.77 0.53 -3.49
CA GLN A 27 2.34 0.46 -3.78
C GLN A 27 1.80 -0.93 -3.46
N ASP A 28 0.57 -0.96 -2.96
CA ASP A 28 -0.19 -2.20 -2.74
C ASP A 28 -1.69 -1.90 -2.61
N GLU A 29 -2.49 -2.95 -2.70
CA GLU A 29 -3.93 -2.89 -2.52
C GLU A 29 -4.39 -3.60 -1.27
N VAL A 30 -5.42 -3.05 -0.64
CA VAL A 30 -6.00 -3.62 0.57
C VAL A 30 -7.53 -3.58 0.54
N HIS A 31 -8.14 -4.61 1.11
CA HIS A 31 -9.58 -4.62 1.43
C HIS A 31 -9.78 -4.59 2.95
N PHE A 32 -10.73 -3.75 3.38
CA PHE A 32 -11.29 -3.81 4.73
C PHE A 32 -12.72 -4.32 4.65
N GLN A 33 -13.01 -5.36 5.41
CA GLN A 33 -14.32 -6.02 5.41
C GLN A 33 -15.11 -5.58 6.63
N ILE A 34 -16.43 -5.38 6.45
CA ILE A 34 -17.32 -5.03 7.56
C ILE A 34 -17.47 -6.17 8.58
N GLN A 35 -17.27 -7.40 8.12
CA GLN A 35 -17.26 -8.54 9.02
C GLN A 35 -16.13 -8.40 10.04
N THR A 36 -16.47 -8.53 11.31
CA THR A 36 -15.51 -8.40 12.39
C THR A 36 -14.42 -9.47 12.28
N THR A 37 -13.18 -9.05 12.19
CA THR A 37 -12.02 -9.93 12.26
C THR A 37 -11.62 -10.09 13.72
N VAL A 38 -11.78 -11.29 14.26
CA VAL A 38 -11.42 -11.61 15.65
C VAL A 38 -9.94 -11.97 15.71
N THR A 39 -9.22 -11.32 16.62
CA THR A 39 -7.81 -11.60 16.87
C THR A 39 -7.56 -11.75 18.38
N SER A 40 -6.44 -12.37 18.73
CA SER A 40 -6.00 -12.49 20.12
C SER A 40 -5.81 -11.12 20.76
N GLY A 41 -6.17 -11.00 22.04
CA GLY A 41 -6.01 -9.80 22.85
C GLY A 41 -5.77 -10.16 24.31
N TRP A 42 -5.47 -9.15 25.13
CA TRP A 42 -5.35 -9.31 26.57
C TRP A 42 -6.71 -9.14 27.23
N TYR A 43 -7.17 -10.17 27.92
CA TYR A 43 -8.45 -10.18 28.61
C TYR A 43 -8.28 -10.66 30.04
N LYS A 44 -9.24 -10.31 30.89
CA LYS A 44 -9.25 -10.81 32.30
C LYS A 44 -9.31 -12.33 32.26
N LYS A 45 -8.46 -12.98 33.08
CA LYS A 45 -8.43 -14.46 33.24
C LYS A 45 -9.83 -14.98 33.58
N GLY A 46 -10.29 -15.95 32.83
CA GLY A 46 -11.64 -16.55 32.98
C GLY A 46 -12.76 -15.79 32.27
N SER A 47 -12.49 -14.68 31.56
CA SER A 47 -13.49 -14.04 30.71
C SER A 47 -13.53 -14.71 29.31
N ALA A 48 -14.72 -14.70 28.68
CA ALA A 48 -14.93 -15.12 27.29
C ALA A 48 -15.51 -13.94 26.50
N PRO A 49 -14.68 -12.99 26.07
CA PRO A 49 -15.16 -11.82 25.35
C PRO A 49 -15.75 -12.23 24.01
N THR A 50 -16.88 -11.63 23.66
CA THR A 50 -17.56 -11.82 22.38
C THR A 50 -17.60 -10.51 21.62
N VAL A 51 -17.43 -10.57 20.30
CA VAL A 51 -17.58 -9.42 19.41
C VAL A 51 -18.73 -9.71 18.45
N LYS A 52 -19.65 -8.76 18.31
CA LYS A 52 -20.70 -8.85 17.29
C LYS A 52 -20.06 -8.84 15.89
N SER A 53 -20.68 -9.51 14.93
CA SER A 53 -20.28 -9.45 13.53
C SER A 53 -21.46 -9.01 12.66
N PHE A 54 -21.16 -8.24 11.62
CA PHE A 54 -22.17 -7.82 10.66
C PHE A 54 -22.52 -8.99 9.72
N PRO A 55 -23.81 -9.26 9.46
CA PRO A 55 -24.24 -10.38 8.62
C PRO A 55 -24.17 -10.03 7.13
N GLY A 56 -23.02 -9.74 6.59
CA GLY A 56 -22.86 -9.37 5.17
C GLY A 56 -21.39 -9.31 4.75
N ARG A 57 -21.14 -9.45 3.46
CA ARG A 57 -19.78 -9.44 2.89
C ARG A 57 -19.46 -8.12 2.18
N PHE A 58 -19.75 -7.00 2.83
CA PHE A 58 -19.38 -5.70 2.28
C PHE A 58 -17.94 -5.38 2.62
N LYS A 59 -17.28 -4.69 1.71
CA LYS A 59 -15.88 -4.29 1.87
C LYS A 59 -15.64 -2.93 1.22
N THR A 60 -14.66 -2.23 1.72
CA THR A 60 -14.05 -1.07 1.07
C THR A 60 -12.64 -1.41 0.60
N SER A 61 -12.19 -0.79 -0.48
CA SER A 61 -10.93 -1.11 -1.16
C SER A 61 -10.06 0.13 -1.26
N TYR A 62 -8.78 -0.04 -1.02
CA TYR A 62 -7.81 1.05 -1.14
C TYR A 62 -6.61 0.60 -1.96
N SER A 63 -6.14 1.49 -2.84
CA SER A 63 -4.82 1.43 -3.44
C SER A 63 -3.95 2.43 -2.71
N GLY A 64 -2.91 1.97 -2.06
CA GLY A 64 -2.04 2.80 -1.22
C GLY A 64 -0.66 2.97 -1.81
N PHE A 65 -0.05 4.13 -1.54
CA PHE A 65 1.30 4.50 -1.94
C PHE A 65 2.02 5.05 -0.72
N VAL A 66 3.12 4.44 -0.33
CA VAL A 66 3.93 4.94 0.78
C VAL A 66 5.28 5.44 0.28
N ILE A 67 5.68 6.64 0.72
CA ILE A 67 6.99 7.22 0.48
C ILE A 67 7.80 7.05 1.78
N PRO A 68 8.71 6.06 1.88
CA PRO A 68 9.44 5.77 3.12
C PRO A 68 10.26 6.96 3.65
N GLU A 69 10.91 7.70 2.76
CA GLU A 69 11.77 8.83 3.09
C GLU A 69 11.02 9.92 3.88
N SER A 70 9.81 10.28 3.43
CA SER A 70 8.99 11.29 4.08
C SER A 70 8.05 10.73 5.14
N GLY A 71 7.78 9.41 5.12
CA GLY A 71 6.76 8.79 5.95
C GLY A 71 5.36 9.27 5.58
N VAL A 72 5.08 9.43 4.29
CA VAL A 72 3.77 9.84 3.76
C VAL A 72 3.06 8.65 3.14
N LEU A 73 1.79 8.49 3.50
CA LEU A 73 0.86 7.57 2.85
C LEU A 73 -0.15 8.35 2.01
N PHE A 74 -0.29 7.96 0.76
CA PHE A 74 -1.41 8.35 -0.09
C PHE A 74 -2.31 7.14 -0.34
N THR A 75 -3.63 7.35 -0.35
CA THR A 75 -4.60 6.29 -0.68
C THR A 75 -5.63 6.79 -1.69
N ALA A 76 -5.99 5.91 -2.63
CA ALA A 76 -7.12 6.06 -3.53
C ALA A 76 -8.15 4.95 -3.24
N LYS A 77 -9.43 5.18 -3.54
CA LYS A 77 -10.52 4.23 -3.34
C LYS A 77 -11.08 3.74 -4.68
N PRO A 78 -10.44 2.77 -5.34
CA PRO A 78 -11.01 2.20 -6.56
C PRO A 78 -12.18 1.26 -6.23
N GLU A 79 -13.20 1.22 -7.08
CA GLU A 79 -14.31 0.28 -6.95
C GLU A 79 -13.87 -1.18 -7.10
N MET A 80 -12.89 -1.42 -7.97
CA MET A 80 -12.28 -2.72 -8.21
C MET A 80 -10.80 -2.58 -8.56
N PHE A 81 -10.03 -3.65 -8.38
CA PHE A 81 -8.64 -3.69 -8.79
C PHE A 81 -8.51 -4.24 -10.20
N ASN A 82 -8.07 -3.39 -11.11
CA ASN A 82 -7.73 -3.71 -12.50
C ASN A 82 -6.69 -2.71 -13.01
N TYR A 83 -6.20 -2.92 -14.24
CA TYR A 83 -5.15 -2.08 -14.82
C TYR A 83 -5.57 -0.61 -14.99
N SER A 84 -6.84 -0.33 -15.31
CA SER A 84 -7.33 1.04 -15.48
C SER A 84 -7.35 1.77 -14.15
N THR A 85 -7.94 1.16 -13.11
CA THR A 85 -7.99 1.75 -11.77
C THR A 85 -6.60 1.85 -11.12
N THR A 86 -5.65 0.98 -11.48
CA THR A 86 -4.25 1.12 -11.09
C THR A 86 -3.62 2.35 -11.75
N ILE A 87 -3.84 2.58 -13.04
CA ILE A 87 -3.37 3.76 -13.76
C ILE A 87 -3.96 5.04 -13.14
N ASP A 88 -5.27 5.05 -12.88
CA ASP A 88 -5.97 6.20 -12.27
C ASP A 88 -5.44 6.49 -10.86
N SER A 89 -5.15 5.45 -10.08
CA SER A 89 -4.55 5.58 -8.74
C SER A 89 -3.13 6.16 -8.81
N ILE A 90 -2.31 5.72 -9.76
CA ILE A 90 -0.96 6.26 -10.00
C ILE A 90 -1.03 7.74 -10.41
N ARG A 91 -1.94 8.12 -11.33
CA ARG A 91 -2.14 9.52 -11.70
C ARG A 91 -2.59 10.38 -10.53
N SER A 92 -3.53 9.87 -9.74
CA SER A 92 -4.02 10.56 -8.54
C SER A 92 -2.89 10.78 -7.54
N PHE A 93 -2.02 9.78 -7.36
CA PHE A 93 -0.82 9.90 -6.52
C PHE A 93 0.14 10.96 -7.04
N ILE A 94 0.52 10.93 -8.33
CA ILE A 94 1.44 11.89 -8.94
C ILE A 94 0.87 13.32 -8.87
N ASN A 95 -0.44 13.49 -9.11
CA ASN A 95 -1.09 14.80 -9.03
C ASN A 95 -1.09 15.36 -7.61
N LYS A 96 -1.28 14.51 -6.60
CA LYS A 96 -1.26 14.92 -5.19
C LYS A 96 0.16 15.15 -4.66
N HIS A 97 1.10 14.36 -5.15
CA HIS A 97 2.51 14.39 -4.80
C HIS A 97 3.32 14.54 -6.09
N PRO A 98 3.49 15.77 -6.61
CA PRO A 98 4.30 15.98 -7.82
C PRO A 98 5.73 15.48 -7.61
N VAL A 99 6.29 14.89 -8.64
CA VAL A 99 7.68 14.42 -8.60
C VAL A 99 8.62 15.60 -8.36
N PRO A 100 9.58 15.50 -7.43
CA PRO A 100 10.60 16.54 -7.28
C PRO A 100 11.38 16.79 -8.57
N ASP A 101 11.85 18.00 -8.78
CA ASP A 101 12.60 18.39 -9.97
C ASP A 101 13.74 17.40 -10.28
N ARG A 102 13.83 17.00 -11.54
CA ARG A 102 14.84 16.08 -12.08
C ARG A 102 14.83 14.67 -11.48
N LYS A 103 13.75 14.28 -10.78
CA LYS A 103 13.58 12.93 -10.20
C LYS A 103 12.47 12.16 -10.87
N LYS A 104 12.40 10.86 -10.56
CA LYS A 104 11.25 9.99 -10.84
C LYS A 104 10.91 9.18 -9.60
N TYR A 105 9.68 8.72 -9.51
CA TYR A 105 9.30 7.73 -8.53
C TYR A 105 9.72 6.33 -8.97
N ALA A 106 10.54 5.65 -8.16
CA ALA A 106 10.77 4.22 -8.30
C ALA A 106 9.60 3.49 -7.62
N LEU A 107 8.57 3.17 -8.39
CA LEU A 107 7.32 2.59 -7.90
C LEU A 107 7.44 1.08 -7.80
N VAL A 108 7.53 0.59 -6.58
CA VAL A 108 7.64 -0.84 -6.26
C VAL A 108 6.25 -1.44 -6.15
N MET A 109 5.97 -2.46 -6.96
CA MET A 109 4.69 -3.13 -7.05
C MET A 109 4.86 -4.65 -7.05
N ASP A 110 3.85 -5.38 -6.64
CA ASP A 110 3.80 -6.82 -6.75
C ASP A 110 3.58 -7.31 -8.20
N ASN A 111 3.46 -8.63 -8.38
CA ASN A 111 3.29 -9.25 -9.68
C ASN A 111 1.82 -9.55 -10.03
N ALA A 112 0.85 -8.81 -9.51
CA ALA A 112 -0.55 -8.98 -9.87
C ALA A 112 -0.77 -8.85 -11.38
N PRO A 113 -1.75 -9.57 -11.96
CA PRO A 113 -2.00 -9.54 -13.41
C PRO A 113 -2.27 -8.13 -13.94
N TRP A 114 -2.97 -7.30 -13.17
CA TRP A 114 -3.26 -5.91 -13.53
C TRP A 114 -2.02 -5.03 -13.45
N HIS A 115 -1.12 -5.22 -12.49
CA HIS A 115 0.17 -4.52 -12.44
C HIS A 115 1.04 -4.85 -13.65
N LYS A 116 1.16 -6.13 -14.00
CA LYS A 116 1.88 -6.55 -15.21
C LYS A 116 1.31 -5.91 -16.47
N LYS A 117 -0.03 -5.83 -16.58
CA LYS A 117 -0.70 -5.17 -17.70
C LYS A 117 -0.43 -3.67 -17.71
N THR A 118 -0.51 -2.99 -16.56
CA THR A 118 -0.17 -1.57 -16.43
C THR A 118 1.25 -1.29 -16.91
N ILE A 119 2.24 -2.03 -16.39
CA ILE A 119 3.65 -1.86 -16.78
C ILE A 119 3.84 -2.09 -18.27
N ARG A 120 3.19 -3.12 -18.85
CA ARG A 120 3.26 -3.39 -20.28
C ARG A 120 2.75 -2.21 -21.12
N LEU A 121 1.59 -1.67 -20.77
CA LEU A 121 0.98 -0.54 -21.51
C LEU A 121 1.81 0.73 -21.41
N VAL A 122 2.32 1.02 -20.21
CA VAL A 122 3.07 2.26 -19.96
C VAL A 122 4.50 2.20 -20.51
N GLU A 123 5.25 1.13 -20.25
CA GLU A 123 6.68 1.06 -20.61
C GLU A 123 6.94 0.33 -21.93
N GLN A 124 6.30 -0.83 -22.17
CA GLN A 124 6.65 -1.68 -23.31
C GLN A 124 5.93 -1.26 -24.58
N GLU A 125 4.62 -1.03 -24.51
CA GLU A 125 3.83 -0.51 -25.64
C GLU A 125 4.00 1.00 -25.79
N ALA A 126 4.42 1.67 -24.73
CA ALA A 126 4.72 3.10 -24.65
C ALA A 126 3.61 3.98 -25.23
N LEU A 127 2.34 3.61 -24.93
CA LEU A 127 1.17 4.30 -25.47
C LEU A 127 1.19 5.78 -25.08
N PRO A 128 0.84 6.69 -26.04
CA PRO A 128 0.93 8.15 -25.81
C PRO A 128 0.09 8.63 -24.62
N GLU A 129 -1.08 8.03 -24.38
CA GLU A 129 -1.98 8.38 -23.29
C GLU A 129 -1.40 8.12 -21.88
N TYR A 130 -0.26 7.44 -21.76
CA TYR A 130 0.44 7.15 -20.50
C TYR A 130 1.80 7.82 -20.40
N GLU A 131 2.07 8.81 -21.25
CA GLU A 131 3.34 9.55 -21.25
C GLU A 131 3.58 10.29 -19.94
N ASP A 132 2.53 10.82 -19.32
CA ASP A 132 2.56 11.47 -18.01
C ASP A 132 3.13 10.55 -16.92
N ILE A 133 2.67 9.30 -16.88
CA ILE A 133 3.16 8.29 -15.93
C ILE A 133 4.60 7.90 -16.28
N ARG A 134 4.89 7.63 -17.53
CA ARG A 134 6.24 7.23 -17.99
C ARG A 134 7.31 8.29 -17.70
N ASN A 135 6.92 9.56 -17.73
CA ASN A 135 7.81 10.67 -17.40
C ASN A 135 8.04 10.80 -15.90
N SER A 136 7.11 10.34 -15.07
CA SER A 136 7.10 10.49 -13.62
C SER A 136 7.53 9.24 -12.85
N VAL A 137 7.41 8.04 -13.45
CA VAL A 137 7.55 6.77 -12.75
C VAL A 137 8.52 5.83 -13.48
N VAL A 138 9.29 5.09 -12.71
CA VAL A 138 10.03 3.89 -13.13
C VAL A 138 9.46 2.72 -12.32
N PHE A 139 8.97 1.67 -12.99
CA PHE A 139 8.38 0.53 -12.30
C PHE A 139 9.43 -0.46 -11.81
N VAL A 140 9.28 -0.87 -10.57
CA VAL A 140 10.14 -1.87 -9.91
C VAL A 140 9.27 -3.04 -9.46
N LYS A 141 9.56 -4.24 -9.95
CA LYS A 141 8.79 -5.43 -9.60
C LYS A 141 9.36 -6.10 -8.36
N LEU A 142 8.50 -6.41 -7.40
CA LEU A 142 8.86 -7.28 -6.28
C LEU A 142 9.11 -8.71 -6.77
N PRO A 143 10.01 -9.46 -6.13
CA PRO A 143 10.12 -10.88 -6.37
C PRO A 143 8.80 -11.59 -6.05
N PRO A 144 8.48 -12.69 -6.77
CA PRO A 144 7.31 -13.49 -6.44
C PRO A 144 7.33 -13.96 -4.98
N TYR A 145 6.16 -13.98 -4.33
CA TYR A 145 5.98 -14.48 -2.95
C TYR A 145 6.86 -13.78 -1.90
N SER A 146 7.05 -12.47 -2.02
CA SER A 146 7.91 -11.70 -1.12
C SER A 146 7.18 -10.50 -0.49
N PRO A 147 6.05 -10.70 0.23
CA PRO A 147 5.31 -9.63 0.88
C PRO A 147 6.15 -8.92 1.95
N ASP A 148 7.07 -9.65 2.60
CA ASP A 148 7.96 -9.07 3.61
C ASP A 148 8.88 -7.96 3.05
N LEU A 149 9.02 -7.87 1.73
CA LEU A 149 9.77 -6.82 1.06
C LEU A 149 8.90 -5.61 0.67
N ASN A 150 7.60 -5.64 0.99
CA ASN A 150 6.69 -4.53 0.78
C ASN A 150 6.29 -3.90 2.13
N PRO A 151 6.93 -2.82 2.56
CA PRO A 151 6.67 -2.24 3.88
C PRO A 151 5.26 -1.70 4.05
N ILE A 152 4.52 -1.41 2.98
CA ILE A 152 3.12 -0.97 3.06
C ILE A 152 2.21 -2.04 3.70
N GLU A 153 2.59 -3.31 3.64
CA GLU A 153 1.91 -4.40 4.35
C GLU A 153 1.91 -4.18 5.88
N GLN A 154 2.95 -3.54 6.42
CA GLN A 154 3.00 -3.16 7.83
C GLN A 154 1.96 -2.08 8.15
N VAL A 155 1.73 -1.16 7.22
CA VAL A 155 0.70 -0.12 7.34
C VAL A 155 -0.67 -0.77 7.44
N TRP A 156 -0.98 -1.71 6.54
CA TRP A 156 -2.25 -2.44 6.57
C TRP A 156 -2.44 -3.23 7.85
N ARG A 157 -1.39 -3.90 8.32
CA ARG A 157 -1.40 -4.67 9.55
C ARG A 157 -1.68 -3.81 10.79
N ILE A 158 -1.03 -2.66 10.89
CA ILE A 158 -1.22 -1.73 12.01
C ILE A 158 -2.62 -1.13 11.95
N THR A 159 -3.07 -0.66 10.78
CA THR A 159 -4.42 -0.13 10.62
C THR A 159 -5.47 -1.15 11.05
N ARG A 160 -5.33 -2.41 10.63
CA ARG A 160 -6.26 -3.47 11.08
C ARG A 160 -6.21 -3.66 12.58
N ARG A 161 -5.02 -3.77 13.16
CA ARG A 161 -4.84 -4.02 14.59
C ARG A 161 -5.42 -2.92 15.45
N GLU A 162 -5.24 -1.68 15.06
CA GLU A 162 -5.58 -0.52 15.89
C GLU A 162 -7.01 -0.02 15.65
N ASN A 163 -7.57 -0.27 14.47
CA ASN A 163 -8.82 0.37 14.08
C ASN A 163 -9.96 -0.61 13.73
N THR A 164 -9.66 -1.84 13.28
CA THR A 164 -10.72 -2.74 12.77
C THR A 164 -10.78 -4.11 13.41
N HIS A 165 -9.68 -4.62 13.99
CA HIS A 165 -9.71 -5.91 14.67
C HIS A 165 -10.50 -5.83 15.99
N ASN A 166 -11.35 -6.83 16.22
CA ASN A 166 -12.22 -6.91 17.40
C ASN A 166 -13.23 -5.74 17.52
N VAL A 167 -13.47 -5.01 16.45
CA VAL A 167 -14.43 -3.90 16.38
C VAL A 167 -15.65 -4.32 15.57
N PHE A 168 -16.83 -4.02 16.08
CA PHE A 168 -18.08 -4.18 15.35
C PHE A 168 -18.46 -2.88 14.63
N PHE A 169 -18.66 -2.95 13.32
CA PHE A 169 -19.17 -1.85 12.51
C PHE A 169 -20.63 -2.09 12.15
N SER A 170 -21.51 -1.13 12.44
CA SER A 170 -22.94 -1.21 12.13
C SER A 170 -23.27 -0.87 10.68
N SER A 171 -22.32 -0.23 9.96
CA SER A 171 -22.46 0.12 8.54
C SER A 171 -21.10 0.13 7.85
N LEU A 172 -21.10 -0.02 6.52
CA LEU A 172 -19.88 0.13 5.72
C LEU A 172 -19.31 1.55 5.81
N SER A 173 -20.19 2.56 5.87
CA SER A 173 -19.79 3.97 6.01
C SER A 173 -18.94 4.20 7.26
N LEU A 174 -19.37 3.62 8.41
CA LEU A 174 -18.61 3.77 9.66
C LEU A 174 -17.23 3.09 9.59
N LEU A 175 -17.13 1.94 8.92
CA LEU A 175 -15.85 1.30 8.64
C LEU A 175 -14.97 2.20 7.77
N GLU A 176 -15.53 2.77 6.71
CA GLU A 176 -14.81 3.66 5.79
C GLU A 176 -14.31 4.92 6.51
N GLU A 177 -15.17 5.60 7.26
CA GLU A 177 -14.80 6.78 8.06
C GLU A 177 -13.65 6.47 9.04
N THR A 178 -13.70 5.30 9.68
CA THR A 178 -12.65 4.86 10.60
C THR A 178 -11.32 4.64 9.89
N VAL A 179 -11.33 3.95 8.75
CA VAL A 179 -10.11 3.66 7.96
C VAL A 179 -9.57 4.95 7.33
N ASP A 180 -10.46 5.81 6.78
CA ASP A 180 -10.06 7.09 6.20
C ASP A 180 -9.42 8.02 7.23
N SER A 181 -9.96 8.06 8.44
CA SER A 181 -9.37 8.83 9.54
C SER A 181 -7.97 8.31 9.90
N ALA A 182 -7.80 6.99 9.97
CA ALA A 182 -6.49 6.40 10.23
C ALA A 182 -5.47 6.71 9.13
N PHE A 183 -5.87 6.63 7.86
CA PHE A 183 -5.00 6.97 6.73
C PHE A 183 -4.73 8.47 6.65
N GLY A 184 -5.71 9.30 6.99
CA GLY A 184 -5.56 10.76 7.04
C GLY A 184 -4.46 11.22 8.00
N ALA A 185 -4.26 10.51 9.11
CA ALA A 185 -3.18 10.80 10.04
C ALA A 185 -1.77 10.57 9.44
N TRP A 186 -1.68 9.74 8.41
CA TRP A 186 -0.42 9.43 7.70
C TRP A 186 -0.30 10.10 6.33
N ALA A 187 -1.25 10.96 5.97
CA ALA A 187 -1.20 11.73 4.72
C ALA A 187 -0.18 12.89 4.75
N VAL A 188 0.45 13.12 5.89
CA VAL A 188 1.52 14.12 6.12
C VAL A 188 2.77 13.40 6.64
N PRO A 189 3.97 14.01 6.55
CA PRO A 189 5.21 13.42 7.03
C PRO A 189 5.10 12.90 8.47
N ASN A 190 5.47 11.63 8.68
CA ASN A 190 5.22 10.90 9.91
C ASN A 190 6.38 9.98 10.26
N ASP A 191 6.99 10.17 11.43
CA ASP A 191 8.16 9.39 11.87
C ASP A 191 7.80 7.94 12.23
N GLN A 192 6.57 7.67 12.69
CA GLN A 192 6.11 6.31 12.92
C GLN A 192 6.08 5.54 11.59
N LEU A 193 5.54 6.16 10.53
CA LEU A 193 5.48 5.54 9.21
C LEU A 193 6.88 5.35 8.61
N ARG A 194 7.79 6.32 8.78
CA ARG A 194 9.21 6.14 8.41
C ARG A 194 9.82 4.91 9.07
N SER A 195 9.63 4.78 10.39
CA SER A 195 10.14 3.65 11.16
C SER A 195 9.55 2.30 10.71
N LEU A 196 8.27 2.28 10.34
CA LEU A 196 7.61 1.08 9.82
C LEU A 196 8.15 0.64 8.46
N CYS A 197 8.56 1.60 7.63
CA CYS A 197 9.10 1.34 6.30
C CYS A 197 10.60 1.04 6.30
N THR A 198 11.26 1.14 7.46
CA THR A 198 12.67 0.78 7.60
C THR A 198 12.80 -0.73 7.80
N PHE A 199 13.46 -1.41 6.88
CA PHE A 199 13.79 -2.83 7.04
C PHE A 199 14.91 -2.97 8.09
N LYS A 200 14.67 -3.82 9.06
CA LYS A 200 15.69 -4.22 10.05
C LYS A 200 16.41 -5.47 9.59
#